data_17f0d7402bc2eccd4c8f23128d4960ad
#
_entry.id   17f0d7402bc2eccd4c8f23128d4960ad
#
_cell.length_a   1.000
_cell.length_b   1.000
_cell.length_c   1.000
_cell.angle_alpha   90.00
_cell.angle_beta   90.00
_cell.angle_gamma   90.00
#
_symmetry.space_group_name_H-M   'P 1'
#
loop_
_entity.id
_entity.type
_entity.pdbx_description
1 polymer ?
#
loop_
_entity_poly.entity_id
_entity_poly.type
_entity_poly.pdbx_seq_one_letter_code
_entity_poly.pdbx_strand_id
1 'polypeptide(L)'
;MESKAIARHIHQSPRKIRKTLNSVRGLKVGEALNQLHFSPEKAAKIIEKTLRSAVANLVNNNEKLDVNPEILDVKEAFVDGGPVMKRFRAASMGRASQLRRPTSHITIVVTDEK
;
A
#
# COMPACT_ATOMS: atom_id res chain seq x y z
N MET A 1 12.41 11.97 12.14
CA MET A 1 12.47 11.95 10.66
C MET A 1 11.38 11.05 10.12
N GLU A 2 10.76 11.49 9.07
CA GLU A 2 9.68 10.76 8.42
C GLU A 2 9.91 10.72 6.92
N SER A 3 9.42 9.66 6.29
CA SER A 3 9.38 9.57 4.84
C SER A 3 8.12 8.84 4.42
N LYS A 4 7.65 9.15 3.23
CA LYS A 4 6.44 8.52 2.70
C LYS A 4 6.66 7.98 1.30
N ALA A 5 5.84 7.01 0.94
CA ALA A 5 5.72 6.53 -0.42
C ALA A 5 4.25 6.40 -0.78
N ILE A 6 3.95 6.67 -2.02
CA ILE A 6 2.57 6.59 -2.54
C ILE A 6 2.59 5.68 -3.76
N ALA A 7 1.74 4.65 -3.73
CA ALA A 7 1.48 3.82 -4.91
C ALA A 7 0.13 4.22 -5.47
N ARG A 8 0.12 4.70 -6.72
CA ARG A 8 -1.10 5.22 -7.35
C ARG A 8 -1.65 4.27 -8.39
N HIS A 9 -2.95 4.37 -8.62
CA HIS A 9 -3.67 3.64 -9.67
C HIS A 9 -3.53 2.12 -9.54
N ILE A 10 -3.61 1.62 -8.31
CA ILE A 10 -3.61 0.20 -8.03
C ILE A 10 -4.96 -0.40 -8.46
N HIS A 11 -4.93 -1.47 -9.25
CA HIS A 11 -6.14 -2.10 -9.79
C HIS A 11 -6.78 -3.04 -8.76
N GLN A 12 -7.20 -2.48 -7.64
CA GLN A 12 -7.90 -3.20 -6.59
C GLN A 12 -8.74 -2.21 -5.78
N SER A 13 -9.88 -2.67 -5.25
CA SER A 13 -10.76 -1.77 -4.50
C SER A 13 -10.11 -1.34 -3.18
N PRO A 14 -10.34 -0.09 -2.74
CA PRO A 14 -9.78 0.39 -1.46
C PRO A 14 -10.16 -0.49 -0.27
N ARG A 15 -11.37 -1.00 -0.25
CA ARG A 15 -11.88 -1.83 0.84
C ARG A 15 -11.06 -3.09 1.03
N LYS A 16 -10.70 -3.76 -0.07
CA LYS A 16 -9.89 -4.99 -0.03
C LYS A 16 -8.47 -4.71 0.43
N ILE A 17 -7.89 -3.60 -0.02
CA ILE A 17 -6.53 -3.21 0.37
C ILE A 17 -6.48 -2.82 1.85
N ARG A 18 -7.51 -2.12 2.35
CA ARG A 18 -7.55 -1.69 3.76
C ARG A 18 -7.52 -2.87 4.72
N LYS A 19 -8.13 -3.98 4.34
CA LYS A 19 -8.13 -5.18 5.17
C LYS A 19 -6.71 -5.66 5.45
N THR A 20 -5.87 -5.74 4.41
CA THR A 20 -4.48 -6.16 4.55
C THR A 20 -3.65 -5.07 5.23
N LEU A 21 -3.87 -3.82 4.86
CA LEU A 21 -3.10 -2.70 5.39
C LEU A 21 -3.31 -2.50 6.89
N ASN A 22 -4.53 -2.71 7.37
CA ASN A 22 -4.83 -2.58 8.80
C ASN A 22 -4.02 -3.54 9.67
N SER A 23 -3.64 -4.69 9.13
CA SER A 23 -2.87 -5.69 9.86
C SER A 23 -1.42 -5.27 10.12
N VAL A 24 -0.90 -4.33 9.31
CA VAL A 24 0.50 -3.88 9.45
C VAL A 24 0.62 -2.48 10.02
N ARG A 25 -0.50 -1.77 10.19
CA ARG A 25 -0.48 -0.42 10.75
C ARG A 25 0.00 -0.45 12.19
N GLY A 26 0.97 0.41 12.51
CA GLY A 26 1.52 0.50 13.85
C GLY A 26 2.59 -0.53 14.20
N LEU A 27 2.91 -1.43 13.27
CA LEU A 27 3.99 -2.39 13.48
C LEU A 27 5.35 -1.79 13.13
N LYS A 28 6.41 -2.43 13.62
CA LYS A 28 7.75 -2.12 13.15
C LYS A 28 7.90 -2.61 11.71
N VAL A 29 8.73 -1.91 10.94
CA VAL A 29 8.92 -2.22 9.51
C VAL A 29 9.37 -3.67 9.29
N GLY A 30 10.30 -4.17 10.12
CA GLY A 30 10.76 -5.55 9.99
C GLY A 30 9.64 -6.57 10.14
N GLU A 31 8.79 -6.39 11.15
CA GLU A 31 7.63 -7.25 11.37
C GLU A 31 6.60 -7.13 10.26
N ALA A 32 6.34 -5.89 9.83
CA ALA A 32 5.37 -5.63 8.75
C ALA A 32 5.81 -6.28 7.44
N LEU A 33 7.08 -6.16 7.08
CA LEU A 33 7.61 -6.77 5.86
C LEU A 33 7.53 -8.29 5.91
N ASN A 34 7.85 -8.90 7.04
CA ASN A 34 7.75 -10.36 7.19
C ASN A 34 6.30 -10.82 7.04
N GLN A 35 5.37 -10.14 7.68
CA GLN A 35 3.96 -10.47 7.61
C GLN A 35 3.42 -10.36 6.18
N LEU A 36 3.78 -9.30 5.47
CA LEU A 36 3.35 -9.08 4.09
C LEU A 36 3.97 -10.10 3.13
N HIS A 37 5.24 -10.42 3.33
CA HIS A 37 5.94 -11.36 2.46
C HIS A 37 5.30 -12.75 2.47
N PHE A 38 4.83 -13.20 3.62
CA PHE A 38 4.21 -14.51 3.78
C PHE A 38 2.69 -14.49 3.67
N SER A 39 2.09 -13.35 3.40
CA SER A 39 0.65 -13.22 3.25
C SER A 39 0.20 -13.74 1.87
N PRO A 40 -0.88 -14.55 1.82
CA PRO A 40 -1.44 -15.00 0.54
C PRO A 40 -2.30 -13.94 -0.15
N GLU A 41 -2.56 -12.81 0.49
CA GLU A 41 -3.43 -11.79 -0.07
C GLU A 41 -2.80 -11.05 -1.24
N LYS A 42 -3.60 -10.75 -2.27
CA LYS A 42 -3.14 -10.06 -3.46
C LYS A 42 -2.55 -8.68 -3.15
N ALA A 43 -3.17 -7.95 -2.24
CA ALA A 43 -2.74 -6.60 -1.87
C ALA A 43 -1.39 -6.59 -1.13
N ALA A 44 -1.01 -7.70 -0.51
CA ALA A 44 0.20 -7.77 0.30
C ALA A 44 1.47 -7.42 -0.48
N LYS A 45 1.58 -7.89 -1.72
CA LYS A 45 2.76 -7.62 -2.56
C LYS A 45 2.91 -6.13 -2.87
N ILE A 46 1.81 -5.47 -3.15
CA ILE A 46 1.81 -4.04 -3.49
C ILE A 46 2.13 -3.21 -2.25
N ILE A 47 1.55 -3.57 -1.12
CA ILE A 47 1.80 -2.90 0.16
C ILE A 47 3.26 -3.09 0.57
N GLU A 48 3.80 -4.30 0.43
CA GLU A 48 5.21 -4.58 0.70
C GLU A 48 6.13 -3.70 -0.14
N LYS A 49 5.86 -3.60 -1.43
CA LYS A 49 6.65 -2.77 -2.35
C LYS A 49 6.59 -1.30 -1.95
N THR A 50 5.40 -0.80 -1.59
CA THR A 50 5.22 0.58 -1.16
C THR A 50 5.96 0.85 0.14
N LEU A 51 5.90 -0.08 1.09
CA LEU A 51 6.60 0.03 2.36
C LEU A 51 8.12 0.05 2.16
N ARG A 52 8.65 -0.83 1.31
CA ARG A 52 10.08 -0.84 0.97
C ARG A 52 10.50 0.48 0.33
N SER A 53 9.66 1.05 -0.52
CA SER A 53 9.91 2.34 -1.13
C SER A 53 9.97 3.47 -0.09
N ALA A 54 9.06 3.48 0.87
CA ALA A 54 9.06 4.46 1.95
C ALA A 54 10.34 4.38 2.80
N VAL A 55 10.75 3.16 3.13
CA VAL A 55 11.98 2.91 3.89
C VAL A 55 13.21 3.39 3.10
N ALA A 56 13.27 3.06 1.81
CA ALA A 56 14.37 3.50 0.95
C ALA A 56 14.43 5.03 0.85
N ASN A 57 13.29 5.69 0.76
CA ASN A 57 13.23 7.15 0.74
C ASN A 57 13.79 7.76 2.02
N LEU A 58 13.45 7.17 3.17
CA LEU A 58 13.97 7.65 4.45
C LEU A 58 15.49 7.47 4.54
N VAL A 59 15.99 6.30 4.18
CA VAL A 59 17.42 6.00 4.21
C VAL A 59 18.20 6.91 3.25
N ASN A 60 17.69 7.10 2.02
CA ASN A 60 18.36 7.94 1.02
C ASN A 60 18.38 9.42 1.40
N ASN A 61 17.28 9.90 2.02
CA ASN A 61 17.21 11.29 2.43
C ASN A 61 18.11 11.61 3.63
N ASN A 62 18.55 10.58 4.34
CA ASN A 62 19.34 10.72 5.56
C ASN A 62 20.61 9.87 5.51
N GLU A 63 21.32 9.89 4.36
CA GLU A 63 22.53 9.10 4.13
C GLU A 63 23.61 9.30 5.18
N LYS A 64 23.70 10.52 5.74
CA LYS A 64 24.70 10.87 6.74
C LYS A 64 24.37 10.27 8.13
N LEU A 65 23.14 9.81 8.33
CA LEU A 65 22.71 9.19 9.55
C LEU A 65 22.62 7.68 9.33
N ASP A 66 23.25 6.94 10.20
CA ASP A 66 23.24 5.47 10.12
C ASP A 66 21.89 4.97 10.64
N VAL A 67 20.90 4.90 9.76
CA VAL A 67 19.54 4.49 10.09
C VAL A 67 19.40 2.99 9.84
N ASN A 68 19.03 2.24 10.87
CA ASN A 68 18.70 0.83 10.73
C ASN A 68 17.24 0.71 10.27
N PRO A 69 16.99 0.20 9.03
CA PRO A 69 15.62 0.12 8.51
C PRO A 69 14.68 -0.74 9.34
N GLU A 70 15.21 -1.74 10.02
CA GLU A 70 14.39 -2.70 10.78
C GLU A 70 13.72 -2.10 12.00
N ILE A 71 14.31 -1.05 12.58
CA ILE A 71 13.77 -0.42 13.79
C ILE A 71 12.76 0.69 13.51
N LEU A 72 12.54 1.02 12.25
CA LEU A 72 11.57 2.03 11.86
C LEU A 72 10.15 1.55 12.16
N ASP A 73 9.26 2.50 12.44
CA ASP A 73 7.85 2.22 12.69
C ASP A 73 7.01 2.68 11.53
N VAL A 74 5.94 1.94 11.25
CA VAL A 74 4.91 2.38 10.29
C VAL A 74 4.01 3.36 11.02
N LYS A 75 4.23 4.65 10.78
CA LYS A 75 3.49 5.72 11.48
C LYS A 75 2.07 5.83 10.97
N GLU A 76 1.91 5.91 9.67
CA GLU A 76 0.63 6.04 9.02
C GLU A 76 0.58 5.12 7.79
N ALA A 77 -0.58 4.56 7.58
CA ALA A 77 -0.85 3.77 6.39
C ALA A 77 -2.32 3.89 6.07
N PHE A 78 -2.64 4.38 4.88
CA PHE A 78 -4.03 4.56 4.48
C PHE A 78 -4.20 4.36 2.98
N VAL A 79 -5.44 4.14 2.58
CA VAL A 79 -5.81 3.90 1.20
C VAL A 79 -6.91 4.89 0.82
N ASP A 80 -6.67 5.62 -0.26
CA ASP A 80 -7.67 6.52 -0.85
C ASP A 80 -8.24 5.91 -2.12
N GLY A 81 -9.50 6.23 -2.42
CA GLY A 81 -10.12 5.82 -3.67
C GLY A 81 -9.53 6.58 -4.85
N GLY A 82 -9.22 5.85 -5.92
CA GLY A 82 -8.78 6.42 -7.18
C GLY A 82 -9.91 6.47 -8.19
N PRO A 83 -9.61 6.86 -9.44
CA PRO A 83 -10.61 6.86 -10.51
C PRO A 83 -11.22 5.49 -10.74
N VAL A 84 -12.51 5.44 -10.99
CA VAL A 84 -13.20 4.20 -11.33
C VAL A 84 -13.15 4.02 -12.84
N MET A 85 -12.59 2.91 -13.29
CA MET A 85 -12.58 2.54 -14.69
C MET A 85 -13.89 1.86 -15.04
N LYS A 86 -14.61 2.43 -16.01
CA LYS A 86 -15.87 1.86 -16.50
C LYS A 86 -15.56 0.91 -17.64
N ARG A 87 -16.10 -0.29 -17.57
CA ARG A 87 -15.97 -1.30 -18.62
C ARG A 87 -17.34 -1.87 -18.91
N PHE A 88 -17.53 -2.38 -20.11
CA PHE A 88 -18.78 -2.98 -20.52
C PHE A 88 -18.59 -4.47 -20.77
N ARG A 89 -19.60 -5.22 -20.41
CA ARG A 89 -19.62 -6.67 -20.57
C ARG A 89 -20.95 -7.05 -21.22
N ALA A 90 -20.92 -7.95 -22.18
CA ALA A 90 -22.14 -8.46 -22.80
C ALA A 90 -23.02 -9.12 -21.73
N ALA A 91 -24.27 -8.71 -21.68
CA ALA A 91 -25.28 -9.30 -20.82
C ALA A 91 -26.29 -10.06 -21.66
N SER A 92 -27.19 -10.80 -20.98
CA SER A 92 -28.24 -11.53 -21.67
C SER A 92 -29.15 -10.59 -22.48
N MET A 93 -29.72 -11.10 -23.57
CA MET A 93 -30.64 -10.38 -24.47
C MET A 93 -30.02 -9.18 -25.20
N GLY A 94 -28.72 -9.25 -25.51
CA GLY A 94 -28.03 -8.23 -26.27
C GLY A 94 -27.75 -6.92 -25.56
N ARG A 95 -28.01 -6.85 -24.24
CA ARG A 95 -27.69 -5.67 -23.45
C ARG A 95 -26.25 -5.70 -23.01
N ALA A 96 -25.63 -4.51 -22.89
CA ALA A 96 -24.31 -4.37 -22.29
C ALA A 96 -24.47 -4.03 -20.79
N SER A 97 -23.79 -4.79 -19.93
CA SER A 97 -23.71 -4.49 -18.51
C SER A 97 -22.50 -3.63 -18.23
N GLN A 98 -22.67 -2.58 -17.44
CA GLN A 98 -21.57 -1.73 -17.04
C GLN A 98 -20.83 -2.36 -15.85
N LEU A 99 -19.52 -2.53 -16.01
CA LEU A 99 -18.64 -2.98 -14.95
C LEU A 99 -17.85 -1.79 -14.43
N ARG A 100 -17.73 -1.69 -13.11
CA ARG A 100 -16.88 -0.69 -12.46
C ARG A 100 -15.64 -1.35 -11.93
N ARG A 101 -14.48 -0.85 -12.35
CA ARG A 101 -13.18 -1.33 -11.87
C ARG A 101 -12.55 -0.23 -11.03
N PRO A 102 -12.74 -0.27 -9.70
CA PRO A 102 -12.16 0.75 -8.84
C PRO A 102 -10.64 0.64 -8.81
N THR A 103 -10.01 1.78 -8.62
CA THR A 103 -8.57 1.85 -8.37
C THR A 103 -8.32 2.46 -7.00
N SER A 104 -7.09 2.35 -6.51
CA SER A 104 -6.74 2.82 -5.18
C SER A 104 -5.38 3.48 -5.17
N HIS A 105 -5.18 4.36 -4.21
CA HIS A 105 -3.89 4.98 -3.93
C HIS A 105 -3.49 4.62 -2.51
N ILE A 106 -2.31 4.00 -2.36
CA ILE A 106 -1.79 3.59 -1.05
C ILE A 106 -0.73 4.58 -0.62
N THR A 107 -0.85 5.10 0.59
CA THR A 107 0.14 5.98 1.21
C THR A 107 0.67 5.34 2.48
N ILE A 108 1.99 5.23 2.60
CA ILE A 108 2.64 4.69 3.80
C ILE A 108 3.68 5.70 4.26
N VAL A 109 3.63 6.05 5.53
CA VAL A 109 4.59 6.93 6.18
C VAL A 109 5.37 6.12 7.22
N VAL A 110 6.68 6.15 7.13
CA VAL A 110 7.56 5.49 8.11
C VAL A 110 8.33 6.56 8.88
N THR A 111 8.65 6.24 10.13
CA THR A 111 9.36 7.16 11.02
C THR A 111 10.33 6.40 11.90
N ASP A 112 11.39 7.08 12.34
CA ASP A 112 12.30 6.60 13.37
C ASP A 112 11.87 7.06 14.78
N GLU A 113 10.86 7.92 14.84
CA GLU A 113 10.32 8.45 16.09
C GLU A 113 8.93 7.88 16.35
N LYS A 114 8.68 7.48 17.59
CA LYS A 114 7.35 7.08 18.01
C LYS A 114 6.52 8.26 18.42
#